data_ce63899c08cd05dd87c66e6d17735d49
#
_entry.id   ce63899c08cd05dd87c66e6d17735d49
#
_cell.length_a   1.000
_cell.length_b   1.000
_cell.length_c   1.000
_cell.angle_alpha   90.00
_cell.angle_beta   90.00
_cell.angle_gamma   90.00
#
_symmetry.space_group_name_H-M   'P 1'
#
loop_
_entity.id
_entity.type
_entity.pdbx_description
1 polymer ?
#
loop_
_entity_poly.entity_id
_entity_poly.type
_entity_poly.pdbx_seq_one_letter_code
_entity_poly.pdbx_strand_id
1 'polypeptide(L)' 'MTIAEANEPLSNALKQIIARKGLKNLYVAENAGYTAQELSDMLNGRRLIKACDIPKIAKALGVEINYLFGIEKGA' A
#
# COMPACT_ATOMS: atom_id res chain seq x y z
N MET A 1 -14.20 -5.84 14.24
CA MET A 1 -13.00 -5.32 13.54
C MET A 1 -13.42 -4.31 12.48
N THR A 2 -12.79 -3.15 12.48
CA THR A 2 -13.08 -2.13 11.48
C THR A 2 -12.22 -2.35 10.23
N ILE A 3 -12.56 -1.66 9.14
CA ILE A 3 -11.75 -1.70 7.92
C ILE A 3 -10.32 -1.23 8.22
N ALA A 4 -10.19 -0.18 9.03
CA ALA A 4 -8.87 0.34 9.41
C ALA A 4 -8.04 -0.71 10.13
N GLU A 5 -8.64 -1.41 11.09
CA GLU A 5 -7.95 -2.44 11.84
C GLU A 5 -7.56 -3.62 10.95
N ALA A 6 -8.47 -4.04 10.06
CA ALA A 6 -8.20 -5.17 9.17
C ALA A 6 -7.07 -4.90 8.19
N ASN A 7 -6.93 -3.64 7.75
CA ASN A 7 -5.93 -3.25 6.75
C ASN A 7 -4.65 -2.66 7.35
N GLU A 8 -4.63 -2.44 8.65
CA GLU A 8 -3.52 -1.73 9.29
C GLU A 8 -2.14 -2.33 9.00
N PRO A 9 -1.94 -3.65 9.13
CA PRO A 9 -0.61 -4.21 8.85
C PRO A 9 -0.16 -3.94 7.42
N LEU A 10 -1.06 -4.09 6.45
CA LEU A 10 -0.73 -3.86 5.04
C LEU A 10 -0.51 -2.38 4.77
N SER A 11 -1.37 -1.52 5.30
CA SER A 11 -1.23 -0.07 5.14
C SER A 11 0.09 0.42 5.71
N ASN A 12 0.48 -0.09 6.86
CA ASN A 12 1.75 0.28 7.50
C ASN A 12 2.94 -0.18 6.67
N ALA A 13 2.88 -1.40 6.11
CA ALA A 13 3.93 -1.90 5.24
C ALA A 13 4.09 -1.02 4.01
N LEU A 14 2.99 -0.62 3.39
CA LEU A 14 3.02 0.25 2.23
C LEU A 14 3.64 1.62 2.56
N LYS A 15 3.25 2.20 3.69
CA LYS A 15 3.83 3.48 4.13
C LYS A 15 5.33 3.38 4.33
N GLN A 16 5.79 2.29 4.93
CA GLN A 16 7.21 2.07 5.16
C GLN A 16 7.99 1.96 3.85
N ILE A 17 7.45 1.22 2.89
CA ILE A 17 8.12 1.05 1.60
C ILE A 17 8.19 2.39 0.86
N ILE A 18 7.10 3.13 0.85
CA ILE A 18 7.06 4.45 0.20
C ILE A 18 8.10 5.38 0.82
N ALA A 19 8.17 5.39 2.14
CA ALA A 19 9.13 6.23 2.86
C ALA A 19 10.57 5.82 2.58
N ARG A 20 10.85 4.51 2.62
CA ARG A 20 12.20 4.01 2.39
C ARG A 20 12.70 4.29 0.98
N LYS A 21 11.81 4.21 0.00
CA LYS A 21 12.16 4.46 -1.39
C LYS A 21 12.13 5.94 -1.75
N GLY A 22 11.64 6.80 -0.84
CA GLY A 22 11.53 8.22 -1.10
C GLY A 22 10.53 8.57 -2.19
N LEU A 23 9.49 7.76 -2.34
CA LEU A 23 8.49 7.98 -3.38
C LEU A 23 7.42 8.96 -2.90
N LYS A 24 6.84 9.67 -3.85
CA LYS A 24 5.71 10.54 -3.56
C LYS A 24 4.42 9.75 -3.73
N ASN A 25 3.44 10.02 -2.87
CA ASN A 25 2.15 9.32 -2.95
C ASN A 25 1.49 9.50 -4.31
N LEU A 26 1.58 10.70 -4.91
CA LEU A 26 1.01 10.93 -6.23
C LEU A 26 1.64 10.03 -7.29
N TYR A 27 2.96 9.86 -7.24
CA TYR A 27 3.66 8.98 -8.17
C TYR A 27 3.15 7.54 -8.04
N VAL A 28 3.04 7.06 -6.81
CA VAL A 28 2.57 5.69 -6.56
C VAL A 28 1.13 5.53 -7.04
N ALA A 29 0.28 6.51 -6.74
CA ALA A 29 -1.13 6.47 -7.14
C ALA A 29 -1.26 6.39 -8.65
N GLU A 30 -0.59 7.27 -9.36
CA GLU A 30 -0.66 7.31 -10.82
C GLU A 30 -0.18 6.01 -11.45
N ASN A 31 0.92 5.47 -10.95
CA ASN A 31 1.47 4.22 -11.49
C ASN A 31 0.61 3.00 -11.17
N ALA A 32 -0.14 3.06 -10.09
CA ALA A 32 -1.05 1.97 -9.72
C ALA A 32 -2.45 2.12 -10.34
N GLY A 33 -2.73 3.27 -10.96
CA GLY A 33 -4.03 3.51 -11.57
C GLY A 33 -5.06 4.09 -10.63
N TYR A 34 -4.63 4.79 -9.58
CA TYR A 34 -5.53 5.43 -8.61
C TYR A 34 -5.36 6.93 -8.61
N THR A 35 -6.35 7.63 -8.05
CA THR A 35 -6.17 9.04 -7.75
C THR A 35 -5.35 9.17 -6.46
N ALA A 36 -4.77 10.35 -6.24
CA ALA A 36 -4.02 10.60 -5.01
C ALA A 36 -4.92 10.40 -3.79
N GLN A 37 -6.19 10.82 -3.88
CA GLN A 37 -7.14 10.67 -2.77
C GLN A 37 -7.44 9.19 -2.50
N GLU A 38 -7.61 8.39 -3.54
CA GLU A 38 -7.87 6.96 -3.38
C GLU A 38 -6.71 6.27 -2.66
N LEU A 39 -5.48 6.57 -3.07
CA LEU A 39 -4.31 5.99 -2.43
C LEU A 39 -4.20 6.46 -0.98
N SER A 40 -4.42 7.74 -0.73
CA SER A 40 -4.38 8.29 0.62
C SER A 40 -5.38 7.56 1.53
N ASP A 41 -6.58 7.33 1.03
CA ASP A 41 -7.60 6.63 1.79
C ASP A 41 -7.20 5.20 2.12
N MET A 42 -6.56 4.52 1.18
CA MET A 42 -6.04 3.16 1.41
C MET A 42 -4.96 3.16 2.49
N LEU A 43 -4.04 4.12 2.42
CA LEU A 43 -2.93 4.20 3.38
C LEU A 43 -3.39 4.60 4.78
N ASN A 44 -4.50 5.30 4.87
CA ASN A 44 -5.02 5.79 6.15
C ASN A 44 -6.19 4.97 6.69
N GLY A 45 -6.47 3.84 6.05
CA GLY A 45 -7.49 2.92 6.54
C GLY A 45 -8.92 3.31 6.23
N ARG A 46 -9.13 4.35 5.40
CA ARG A 46 -10.47 4.79 5.03
C ARG A 46 -11.04 4.02 3.84
N ARG A 47 -10.20 3.30 3.12
CA ARG A 47 -10.61 2.49 1.99
C ARG A 47 -9.97 1.11 2.11
N LEU A 48 -10.78 0.06 1.93
CA LEU A 48 -10.29 -1.31 1.97
C LEU A 48 -9.33 -1.58 0.81
N ILE A 49 -8.19 -2.17 1.12
CA ILE A 49 -7.25 -2.63 0.10
C ILE A 49 -7.66 -4.06 -0.26
N LYS A 50 -8.17 -4.23 -1.47
CA LYS A 50 -8.67 -5.52 -1.93
C LYS A 50 -7.54 -6.34 -2.54
N ALA A 51 -7.79 -7.64 -2.69
CA ALA A 51 -6.81 -8.53 -3.30
C ALA A 51 -6.39 -8.05 -4.69
N CYS A 52 -7.32 -7.50 -5.47
CA CYS A 52 -7.01 -6.99 -6.82
C CYS A 52 -6.17 -5.72 -6.80
N ASP A 53 -6.14 -5.01 -5.67
CA ASP A 53 -5.33 -3.79 -5.55
C ASP A 53 -3.87 -4.10 -5.25
N ILE A 54 -3.61 -5.23 -4.61
CA ILE A 54 -2.27 -5.59 -4.15
C ILE A 54 -1.24 -5.68 -5.28
N PRO A 55 -1.49 -6.42 -6.37
CA PRO A 55 -0.52 -6.47 -7.46
C PRO A 55 -0.30 -5.13 -8.14
N LYS A 56 -1.34 -4.30 -8.22
CA LYS A 56 -1.21 -2.97 -8.81
C LYS A 56 -0.29 -2.08 -7.99
N ILE A 57 -0.46 -2.11 -6.68
CA ILE A 57 0.36 -1.31 -5.78
C ILE A 57 1.79 -1.84 -5.73
N ALA A 58 1.96 -3.17 -5.66
CA ALA A 58 3.28 -3.77 -5.66
C ALA A 58 4.08 -3.38 -6.90
N LYS A 59 3.44 -3.41 -8.06
CA LYS A 59 4.06 -3.02 -9.31
C LYS A 59 4.48 -1.54 -9.28
N ALA A 60 3.61 -0.68 -8.77
CA ALA A 60 3.89 0.75 -8.67
C ALA A 60 5.08 1.02 -7.74
N LEU A 61 5.25 0.21 -6.71
CA LEU A 61 6.35 0.33 -5.77
C LEU A 61 7.63 -0.35 -6.26
N GLY A 62 7.52 -1.18 -7.30
CA GLY A 62 8.66 -1.92 -7.81
C GLY A 62 9.10 -3.06 -6.91
N VAL A 63 8.17 -3.68 -6.20
CA VAL A 63 8.47 -4.79 -5.29
C VAL A 63 7.57 -5.98 -5.61
N GLU A 64 7.98 -7.15 -5.14
CA GLU A 64 7.15 -8.35 -5.26
C GLU A 64 6.06 -8.34 -4.22
N ILE A 65 4.94 -9.01 -4.53
CA ILE A 65 3.80 -9.10 -3.62
C ILE A 65 4.22 -9.67 -2.27
N ASN A 66 5.05 -10.70 -2.28
CA ASN A 66 5.52 -11.33 -1.04
C ASN A 66 6.23 -10.36 -0.11
N TYR A 67 6.90 -9.37 -0.67
CA TYR A 67 7.61 -8.36 0.11
C TYR A 67 6.65 -7.54 0.96
N LEU A 68 5.46 -7.26 0.43
CA LEU A 68 4.46 -6.48 1.15
C LEU A 68 4.03 -7.16 2.45
N PHE A 69 3.93 -8.48 2.41
CA PHE A 69 3.51 -9.25 3.58
C PHE A 69 4.70 -9.65 4.46
N GLY A 70 5.87 -9.84 3.87
CA GLY A 70 7.06 -10.24 4.60
C GLY A 70 7.56 -9.19 5.58
N ILE A 71 7.37 -7.93 5.28
CA ILE A 71 7.79 -6.83 6.15
C ILE A 71 7.19 -6.95 7.55
N GLU A 72 5.91 -7.33 7.62
CA GLU A 72 5.20 -7.47 8.88
C GLU A 72 5.79 -8.56 9.77
N LYS A 73 6.31 -9.59 9.13
CA LYS A 73 6.85 -10.75 9.85
C LYS A 73 8.33 -10.61 10.16
N GLY A 74 8.94 -9.52 9.73
CA GLY A 74 10.36 -9.32 9.91
C GLY A 74 11.20 -10.32 9.13
N ALA A 75 10.63 -10.93 8.14
CA ALA A 75 11.30 -11.94 7.34
C ALA A 75 12.06 -11.33 6.18
#